data_be2e485129be4ec2f687d37d8638c8f1
#
_entry.id   be2e485129be4ec2f687d37d8638c8f1
#
_cell.length_a   1.000
_cell.length_b   1.000
_cell.length_c   1.000
_cell.angle_alpha   90.00
_cell.angle_beta   90.00
_cell.angle_gamma   90.00
#
_symmetry.space_group_name_H-M   'P 1'
#
loop_
_entity.id
_entity.type
_entity.pdbx_description
1 polymer ?
#
loop_
_entity_poly.entity_id
_entity_poly.type
_entity_poly.pdbx_seq_one_letter_code
_entity_poly.pdbx_strand_id
1 'polypeptide(L)'
;MSERIEKVNKLIKGLVANFLNAESSSASLISVTNIDTSPDLKKATIYLSVLPENQEKTALLFAKRKLPDIREHLKKNMETKHIPFLEVELDMGEKNRQKIDELLTKS
;
A
#
# COMPACT_ATOMS: atom_id res chain seq x y z
N MET A 1 -16.07 -10.29 12.14
CA MET A 1 -15.25 -10.57 10.96
C MET A 1 -14.45 -9.38 10.50
N SER A 2 -15.10 -8.23 10.37
CA SER A 2 -14.42 -7.00 9.96
C SER A 2 -13.32 -6.54 10.91
N GLU A 3 -13.51 -6.75 12.21
CA GLU A 3 -12.51 -6.36 13.21
C GLU A 3 -11.17 -7.05 13.01
N ARG A 4 -11.19 -8.34 12.67
CA ARG A 4 -9.98 -9.10 12.46
C ARG A 4 -9.21 -8.61 11.24
N ILE A 5 -9.94 -8.35 10.16
CA ILE A 5 -9.34 -7.82 8.93
C ILE A 5 -8.79 -6.41 9.17
N GLU A 6 -9.53 -5.57 9.90
CA GLU A 6 -9.08 -4.22 10.23
C GLU A 6 -7.80 -4.23 11.05
N LYS A 7 -7.69 -5.13 12.03
CA LYS A 7 -6.48 -5.27 12.84
C LYS A 7 -5.29 -5.71 12.00
N VAL A 8 -5.50 -6.68 11.11
CA VAL A 8 -4.47 -7.15 10.20
C VAL A 8 -4.04 -6.03 9.27
N ASN A 9 -4.99 -5.32 8.68
CA ASN A 9 -4.71 -4.19 7.79
C ASN A 9 -3.90 -3.11 8.48
N LYS A 10 -4.28 -2.76 9.70
CA LYS A 10 -3.58 -1.73 10.48
C LYS A 10 -2.13 -2.15 10.77
N LEU A 11 -1.94 -3.40 11.15
CA LEU A 11 -0.61 -3.92 11.44
C LEU A 11 0.27 -3.94 10.20
N ILE A 12 -0.26 -4.45 9.09
CA ILE A 12 0.47 -4.50 7.82
C ILE A 12 0.81 -3.09 7.37
N LYS A 13 -0.15 -2.16 7.44
CA LYS A 13 0.06 -0.78 7.03
C LYS A 13 1.23 -0.15 7.78
N GLY A 14 1.26 -0.31 9.10
CA GLY A 14 2.34 0.24 9.91
C GLY A 14 3.69 -0.36 9.58
N LEU A 15 3.76 -1.68 9.44
CA LEU A 15 5.01 -2.37 9.15
C LEU A 15 5.53 -2.04 7.75
N VAL A 16 4.65 -1.99 6.76
CA VAL A 16 5.03 -1.65 5.38
C VAL A 16 5.50 -0.19 5.32
N ALA A 17 4.78 0.72 5.98
CA ALA A 17 5.16 2.12 6.01
C ALA A 17 6.55 2.31 6.62
N ASN A 18 6.82 1.64 7.73
CA ASN A 18 8.13 1.71 8.37
C ASN A 18 9.24 1.17 7.45
N PHE A 19 8.97 0.05 6.79
CA PHE A 19 9.93 -0.54 5.87
C PHE A 19 10.24 0.40 4.71
N LEU A 20 9.20 0.93 4.06
CA LEU A 20 9.37 1.81 2.90
C LEU A 20 10.05 3.13 3.27
N ASN A 21 9.74 3.68 4.45
CA ASN A 21 10.39 4.90 4.91
C ASN A 21 11.88 4.69 5.16
N ALA A 22 12.25 3.52 5.66
CA ALA A 22 13.66 3.21 5.91
C ALA A 22 14.44 2.97 4.62
N GLU A 23 13.77 2.44 3.59
CA GLU A 23 14.43 2.03 2.34
C GLU A 23 14.29 3.07 1.22
N SER A 24 13.37 4.02 1.34
CA SER A 24 13.12 4.97 0.26
C SER A 24 14.23 6.01 0.15
N SER A 25 14.45 6.48 -1.08
CA SER A 25 15.37 7.58 -1.32
C SER A 25 14.70 8.92 -1.00
N SER A 26 15.51 9.98 -0.87
CA SER A 26 14.98 11.32 -0.64
C SER A 26 14.30 11.92 -1.88
N ALA A 27 14.38 11.23 -3.04
CA ALA A 27 13.82 11.74 -4.29
C ALA A 27 12.30 11.72 -4.32
N SER A 28 11.67 10.88 -3.50
CA SER A 28 10.21 10.80 -3.48
C SER A 28 9.71 10.47 -2.07
N LEU A 29 8.50 10.97 -1.77
CA LEU A 29 7.82 10.65 -0.52
C LEU A 29 6.76 9.59 -0.83
N ILE A 30 6.92 8.41 -0.24
CA ILE A 30 6.00 7.29 -0.42
C ILE A 30 5.21 7.11 0.87
N SER A 31 3.89 7.14 0.76
CA SER A 31 2.99 6.93 1.90
C SER A 31 2.08 5.74 1.62
N VAL A 32 1.90 4.88 2.63
CA VAL A 32 0.91 3.81 2.54
C VAL A 32 -0.43 4.40 2.94
N THR A 33 -1.36 4.46 2.00
CA THR A 33 -2.67 5.07 2.23
C THR A 33 -3.71 4.07 2.69
N ASN A 34 -3.60 2.83 2.24
CA ASN A 34 -4.58 1.80 2.58
C ASN A 34 -4.03 0.41 2.36
N ILE A 35 -4.62 -0.55 3.04
CA ILE A 35 -4.37 -1.98 2.82
C ILE A 35 -5.73 -2.64 2.62
N ASP A 36 -5.85 -3.41 1.54
CA ASP A 36 -7.08 -4.16 1.25
C ASP A 36 -6.76 -5.65 1.30
N THR A 37 -7.22 -6.32 2.34
CA THR A 37 -7.00 -7.75 2.55
C THR A 37 -8.27 -8.51 2.21
N SER A 38 -8.13 -9.58 1.43
CA SER A 38 -9.25 -10.43 1.07
C SER A 38 -9.87 -11.08 2.32
N PRO A 39 -11.19 -11.42 2.29
CA PRO A 39 -11.84 -12.02 3.46
C PRO A 39 -11.22 -13.33 3.93
N ASP A 40 -10.60 -14.08 3.02
CA ASP A 40 -9.93 -15.34 3.37
C ASP A 40 -8.48 -15.12 3.83
N LEU A 41 -8.02 -13.86 3.90
CA LEU A 41 -6.68 -13.48 4.33
C LEU A 41 -5.57 -14.03 3.44
N LYS A 42 -5.89 -14.39 2.20
CA LYS A 42 -4.90 -14.97 1.28
C LYS A 42 -4.17 -13.92 0.46
N LYS A 43 -4.76 -12.74 0.29
CA LYS A 43 -4.19 -11.68 -0.54
C LYS A 43 -4.38 -10.33 0.14
N ALA A 44 -3.35 -9.50 0.06
CA ALA A 44 -3.42 -8.13 0.56
C ALA A 44 -2.83 -7.19 -0.47
N THR A 45 -3.58 -6.13 -0.80
CA THR A 45 -3.12 -5.09 -1.71
C THR A 45 -2.69 -3.87 -0.91
N ILE A 46 -1.48 -3.40 -1.16
CA ILE A 46 -0.91 -2.23 -0.51
C ILE A 46 -1.09 -1.04 -1.43
N TYR A 47 -1.81 -0.02 -0.98
CA TYR A 47 -2.04 1.19 -1.78
C TYR A 47 -1.09 2.28 -1.34
N LEU A 48 -0.42 2.90 -2.31
CA LEU A 48 0.59 3.91 -2.07
C LEU A 48 0.20 5.24 -2.69
N SER A 49 0.56 6.33 -2.00
CA SER A 49 0.55 7.67 -2.56
C SER A 49 1.99 8.14 -2.67
N VAL A 50 2.34 8.76 -3.79
CA VAL A 50 3.72 9.17 -4.07
C VAL A 50 3.74 10.65 -4.47
N LEU A 51 4.68 11.40 -3.91
CA LEU A 51 4.93 12.78 -4.26
C LEU A 51 6.42 12.95 -4.58
N PRO A 52 6.77 13.68 -5.62
CA PRO A 52 5.89 14.30 -6.63
C PRO A 52 5.30 13.26 -7.58
N GLU A 53 4.26 13.66 -8.31
CA GLU A 53 3.54 12.73 -9.20
C GLU A 53 4.43 12.08 -10.26
N ASN A 54 5.44 12.81 -10.74
CA ASN A 54 6.34 12.27 -11.77
C ASN A 54 7.22 11.13 -11.26
N GLN A 55 7.19 10.84 -9.95
CA GLN A 55 7.92 9.72 -9.35
C GLN A 55 7.03 8.52 -9.06
N GLU A 56 5.73 8.60 -9.39
CA GLU A 56 4.79 7.52 -9.08
C GLU A 56 5.20 6.18 -9.69
N LYS A 57 5.55 6.19 -10.97
CA LYS A 57 5.94 4.97 -11.67
C LYS A 57 7.21 4.37 -11.10
N THR A 58 8.21 5.21 -10.89
CA THR A 58 9.50 4.79 -10.32
C THR A 58 9.33 4.21 -8.92
N ALA A 59 8.53 4.90 -8.08
CA ALA A 59 8.28 4.46 -6.71
C ALA A 59 7.50 3.16 -6.68
N LEU A 60 6.53 2.99 -7.58
CA LEU A 60 5.75 1.76 -7.66
C LEU A 60 6.64 0.58 -8.04
N LEU A 61 7.52 0.75 -9.01
CA LEU A 61 8.46 -0.30 -9.41
C LEU A 61 9.42 -0.64 -8.28
N PHE A 62 9.88 0.38 -7.55
CA PHE A 62 10.72 0.18 -6.37
C PHE A 62 10.01 -0.67 -5.33
N ALA A 63 8.75 -0.32 -5.00
CA ALA A 63 7.97 -1.05 -4.02
C ALA A 63 7.72 -2.50 -4.47
N LYS A 64 7.45 -2.71 -5.75
CA LYS A 64 7.24 -4.06 -6.29
C LYS A 64 8.50 -4.91 -6.15
N ARG A 65 9.67 -4.33 -6.41
CA ARG A 65 10.94 -5.05 -6.25
C ARG A 65 11.21 -5.40 -4.79
N LYS A 66 10.70 -4.62 -3.86
CA LYS A 66 10.90 -4.81 -2.44
C LYS A 66 9.88 -5.75 -1.79
N LEU A 67 8.89 -6.24 -2.55
CA LEU A 67 7.86 -7.11 -1.99
C LEU A 67 8.42 -8.34 -1.25
N PRO A 68 9.44 -9.06 -1.77
CA PRO A 68 10.02 -10.16 -1.00
C PRO A 68 10.59 -9.73 0.35
N ASP A 69 11.26 -8.58 0.37
CA ASP A 69 11.82 -8.02 1.60
C ASP A 69 10.73 -7.57 2.56
N ILE A 70 9.67 -6.96 2.02
CA ILE A 70 8.49 -6.57 2.82
C ILE A 70 7.87 -7.81 3.46
N ARG A 71 7.72 -8.88 2.69
CA ARG A 71 7.17 -10.12 3.19
C ARG A 71 7.99 -10.68 4.36
N GLU A 72 9.31 -10.67 4.23
CA GLU A 72 10.21 -11.11 5.30
C GLU A 72 10.08 -10.23 6.55
N HIS A 73 9.95 -8.92 6.33
CA HIS A 73 9.73 -7.97 7.42
C HIS A 73 8.43 -8.27 8.17
N LEU A 74 7.37 -8.59 7.44
CA LEU A 74 6.09 -8.95 8.04
C LEU A 74 6.21 -10.25 8.83
N LYS A 75 6.90 -11.25 8.29
CA LYS A 75 7.10 -12.52 8.97
C LYS A 75 7.80 -12.35 10.32
N LYS A 76 8.78 -11.44 10.39
CA LYS A 76 9.54 -11.21 11.61
C LYS A 76 8.73 -10.45 12.66
N ASN A 77 7.77 -9.65 12.24
CA ASN A 77 7.08 -8.73 13.13
C ASN A 77 5.61 -9.06 13.38
N MET A 78 5.07 -10.06 12.69
CA MET A 78 3.69 -10.50 12.89
C MET A 78 3.71 -11.88 13.57
N GLU A 79 2.80 -12.07 14.51
CA GLU A 79 2.69 -13.34 15.22
C GLU A 79 2.01 -14.44 14.42
N THR A 80 1.33 -14.05 13.33
CA THR A 80 0.62 -15.01 12.50
C THR A 80 1.60 -15.85 11.69
N LYS A 81 1.26 -17.13 11.50
CA LYS A 81 2.06 -18.05 10.71
C LYS A 81 1.87 -17.85 9.21
N HIS A 82 0.80 -17.17 8.82
CA HIS A 82 0.43 -17.03 7.43
C HIS A 82 0.43 -15.56 7.03
N ILE A 83 1.29 -15.22 6.07
CA ILE A 83 1.36 -13.88 5.51
C ILE A 83 0.61 -13.89 4.18
N PRO A 84 -0.35 -12.98 3.96
CA PRO A 84 -1.05 -12.92 2.69
C PRO A 84 -0.11 -12.70 1.52
N PHE A 85 -0.52 -13.09 0.33
CA PHE A 85 0.18 -12.73 -0.89
C PHE A 85 0.07 -11.21 -1.07
N LEU A 86 1.19 -10.54 -1.25
CA LEU A 86 1.25 -9.08 -1.27
C LEU A 86 1.29 -8.54 -2.69
N GLU A 87 0.50 -7.51 -2.95
CA GLU A 87 0.54 -6.73 -4.17
C GLU A 87 0.64 -5.25 -3.81
N VAL A 88 1.18 -4.45 -4.71
CA VAL A 88 1.32 -3.01 -4.52
C VAL A 88 0.68 -2.27 -5.68
N GLU A 89 -0.10 -1.25 -5.37
CA GLU A 89 -0.73 -0.41 -6.37
C GLU A 89 -0.74 1.05 -5.91
N LEU A 90 -0.85 1.97 -6.85
CA LEU A 90 -1.04 3.38 -6.53
C LEU A 90 -2.47 3.61 -6.08
N ASP A 91 -2.64 4.46 -5.08
CA ASP A 91 -3.97 4.87 -4.63
C ASP A 91 -4.47 5.98 -5.54
N MET A 92 -5.37 5.61 -6.43
CA MET A 92 -5.96 6.54 -7.41
C MET A 92 -7.31 7.10 -6.96
N GLY A 93 -7.72 6.80 -5.73
CA GLY A 93 -9.04 7.20 -5.24
C GLY A 93 -9.30 8.69 -5.35
N GLU A 94 -8.35 9.51 -4.93
CA GLU A 94 -8.50 10.95 -4.97
C GLU A 94 -8.48 11.50 -6.41
N LYS A 95 -7.59 10.96 -7.24
CA LYS A 95 -7.54 11.33 -8.66
C LYS A 95 -8.83 10.96 -9.38
N ASN A 96 -9.35 9.78 -9.10
CA ASN A 96 -10.60 9.33 -9.68
C ASN A 96 -11.77 10.21 -9.21
N ARG A 97 -11.76 10.64 -7.97
CA ARG A 97 -12.79 11.52 -7.41
C ARG A 97 -12.76 12.88 -8.10
N GLN A 98 -11.58 13.45 -8.30
CA GLN A 98 -11.43 14.73 -9.01
C GLN A 98 -11.93 14.62 -10.44
N LYS A 99 -11.63 13.51 -11.11
CA LYS A 99 -12.07 13.28 -12.47
C LYS A 99 -13.60 13.20 -12.57
N ILE A 100 -14.22 12.53 -11.61
CA ILE A 100 -15.68 12.45 -11.54
C ILE A 100 -16.29 13.82 -11.31
N ASP A 101 -15.72 14.62 -10.40
CA ASP A 101 -16.19 15.97 -10.11
C ASP A 101 -16.09 16.86 -11.35
N GLU A 102 -15.01 16.77 -12.11
CA GLU A 102 -14.85 17.51 -13.34
C GLU A 102 -15.93 17.14 -14.37
N LEU A 103 -16.21 15.84 -14.49
CA LEU A 103 -17.24 15.37 -15.42
C LEU A 103 -18.62 15.86 -15.01
N LEU A 104 -18.90 15.89 -13.71
CA LEU A 104 -20.19 16.37 -13.19
C LEU A 104 -20.35 17.87 -13.38
N THR A 105 -19.28 18.65 -13.25
CA THR A 105 -19.34 20.09 -13.41
C THR A 105 -19.43 20.51 -14.86
N LYS A 106 -19.04 19.66 -15.80
CA LYS A 106 -19.12 19.96 -17.24
C LYS A 106 -20.49 19.63 -17.85
N SER A 107 -21.30 18.91 -17.12
CA SER A 107 -22.67 18.63 -17.56
C SER A 107 -23.67 19.66 -17.01
#